data_39a7d07c85a6f64abb2dea95f29fc724
#
_entry.id   39a7d07c85a6f64abb2dea95f29fc724
#
_cell.length_a   1.000
_cell.length_b   1.000
_cell.length_c   1.000
_cell.angle_alpha   90.00
_cell.angle_beta   90.00
_cell.angle_gamma   90.00
#
_symmetry.space_group_name_H-M   'P 1'
#
loop_
_entity.id
_entity.type
_entity.pdbx_description
1 polymer ?
#
loop_
_entity_poly.entity_id
_entity_poly.type
_entity_poly.pdbx_seq_one_letter_code
_entity_poly.pdbx_strand_id
1 'polypeptide(L)'
;MFGKVREIPQTELTPFYPRSPYGVSKVFAHYITVNYRESYDLFAVSGILFNHESPRRGLEFVTRKVTDGVARIKHGQPDTLSLGNLDAQRDWGFAGDYVEAMWLMLQQDRADDYVISTGTIHSVRELVETAFAHAGLDWKKHVKLDPKFIRPAEVEQLIGDNTKARKALAWEPKVDFTGLVKMMVDADLARVAAEPGPGQRPATL
;
A
#
# COMPACT_ATOMS: atom_id res chain seq x y z
N MET A 1 -9.22 1.95 8.50
CA MET A 1 -10.03 1.70 9.69
C MET A 1 -9.57 2.56 10.87
N PHE A 2 -8.28 2.54 11.25
CA PHE A 2 -7.76 3.28 12.41
C PHE A 2 -7.93 4.81 12.31
N GLY A 3 -7.71 5.42 11.14
CA GLY A 3 -7.99 6.83 10.88
C GLY A 3 -7.23 7.77 11.82
N LYS A 4 -7.93 8.45 12.75
CA LYS A 4 -7.27 9.22 13.82
C LYS A 4 -6.73 8.25 14.85
N VAL A 5 -5.44 7.96 14.75
CA VAL A 5 -4.74 6.95 15.52
C VAL A 5 -4.86 7.21 17.04
N ARG A 6 -5.16 6.17 17.81
CA ARG A 6 -5.32 6.22 19.26
C ARG A 6 -4.10 5.70 20.00
N GLU A 7 -3.34 4.82 19.37
CA GLU A 7 -2.10 4.23 19.89
C GLU A 7 -1.17 3.84 18.74
N ILE A 8 0.12 3.70 19.02
CA ILE A 8 1.18 3.35 18.07
C ILE A 8 2.09 2.32 18.74
N PRO A 9 2.36 1.17 18.11
CA PRO A 9 1.77 0.67 16.86
C PRO A 9 0.31 0.24 17.03
N GLN A 10 -0.42 0.07 15.91
CA GLN A 10 -1.80 -0.40 15.94
C GLN A 10 -1.84 -1.93 16.01
N THR A 11 -2.67 -2.44 16.92
CA THR A 11 -2.93 -3.86 17.15
C THR A 11 -4.37 -4.22 16.75
N GLU A 12 -4.74 -5.49 16.90
CA GLU A 12 -6.12 -5.96 16.74
C GLU A 12 -7.09 -5.34 17.76
N LEU A 13 -6.58 -4.86 18.89
CA LEU A 13 -7.37 -4.25 19.97
C LEU A 13 -7.44 -2.72 19.88
N THR A 14 -6.67 -2.11 18.99
CA THR A 14 -6.65 -0.66 18.81
C THR A 14 -8.03 -0.15 18.35
N PRO A 15 -8.66 0.80 19.06
CA PRO A 15 -9.96 1.34 18.69
C PRO A 15 -9.93 2.00 17.31
N PHE A 16 -10.92 1.68 16.48
CA PHE A 16 -11.08 2.31 15.17
C PHE A 16 -11.64 3.74 15.31
N TYR A 17 -11.10 4.66 14.50
CA TYR A 17 -11.59 6.03 14.36
C TYR A 17 -11.50 6.47 12.89
N PRO A 18 -12.35 5.91 12.00
CA PRO A 18 -12.25 6.16 10.57
C PRO A 18 -12.41 7.64 10.23
N ARG A 19 -11.69 8.11 9.21
CA ARG A 19 -11.67 9.50 8.73
C ARG A 19 -12.17 9.63 7.30
N SER A 20 -12.80 8.60 6.76
CA SER A 20 -13.39 8.60 5.43
C SER A 20 -14.58 7.64 5.35
N PRO A 21 -15.52 7.84 4.40
CA PRO A 21 -16.60 6.87 4.13
C PRO A 21 -16.06 5.46 3.83
N TYR A 22 -14.95 5.37 3.10
CA TYR A 22 -14.25 4.11 2.87
C TYR A 22 -13.80 3.45 4.18
N GLY A 23 -13.17 4.22 5.07
CA GLY A 23 -12.75 3.71 6.39
C GLY A 23 -13.96 3.22 7.22
N VAL A 24 -15.07 3.95 7.21
CA VAL A 24 -16.32 3.56 7.88
C VAL A 24 -16.85 2.23 7.32
N SER A 25 -16.89 2.07 6.00
CA SER A 25 -17.34 0.82 5.37
C SER A 25 -16.47 -0.39 5.75
N LYS A 26 -15.15 -0.18 5.91
CA LYS A 26 -14.24 -1.23 6.36
C LYS A 26 -14.40 -1.58 7.84
N VAL A 27 -14.71 -0.61 8.69
CA VAL A 27 -15.07 -0.85 10.10
C VAL A 27 -16.38 -1.62 10.20
N PHE A 28 -17.39 -1.26 9.40
CA PHE A 28 -18.63 -2.03 9.30
C PHE A 28 -18.34 -3.49 8.88
N ALA A 29 -17.55 -3.70 7.83
CA ALA A 29 -17.20 -5.05 7.36
C ALA A 29 -16.50 -5.87 8.45
N HIS A 30 -15.62 -5.27 9.24
CA HIS A 30 -14.98 -5.94 10.36
C HIS A 30 -16.00 -6.38 11.41
N TYR A 31 -16.84 -5.47 11.90
CA TYR A 31 -17.78 -5.80 12.96
C TYR A 31 -18.89 -6.75 12.51
N ILE A 32 -19.34 -6.70 11.27
CA ILE A 32 -20.30 -7.68 10.77
C ILE A 32 -19.68 -9.08 10.69
N THR A 33 -18.39 -9.18 10.34
CA THR A 33 -17.64 -10.46 10.35
C THR A 33 -17.55 -11.03 11.77
N VAL A 34 -17.17 -10.19 12.75
CA VAL A 34 -17.13 -10.58 14.17
C VAL A 34 -18.52 -11.04 14.63
N ASN A 35 -19.57 -10.26 14.34
CA ASN A 35 -20.94 -10.60 14.73
C ASN A 35 -21.39 -11.96 14.18
N TYR A 36 -21.14 -12.21 12.89
CA TYR A 36 -21.52 -13.49 12.27
C TYR A 36 -20.71 -14.66 12.81
N ARG A 37 -19.43 -14.45 13.08
CA ARG A 37 -18.58 -15.46 13.74
C ARG A 37 -19.16 -15.87 15.11
N GLU A 38 -19.51 -14.87 15.94
CA GLU A 38 -20.00 -15.11 17.29
C GLU A 38 -21.45 -15.61 17.35
N SER A 39 -22.31 -15.11 16.46
CA SER A 39 -23.74 -15.44 16.47
C SER A 39 -24.09 -16.75 15.78
N TYR A 40 -23.31 -17.15 14.78
CA TYR A 40 -23.62 -18.27 13.90
C TYR A 40 -22.51 -19.33 13.84
N ASP A 41 -21.48 -19.20 14.67
CA ASP A 41 -20.33 -20.10 14.71
C ASP A 41 -19.65 -20.27 13.34
N LEU A 42 -19.63 -19.20 12.54
CA LEU A 42 -18.99 -19.24 11.24
C LEU A 42 -17.47 -19.12 11.38
N PHE A 43 -16.73 -19.91 10.61
CA PHE A 43 -15.29 -19.74 10.49
C PHE A 43 -14.99 -18.53 9.62
N ALA A 44 -15.12 -17.34 10.20
CA ALA A 44 -14.92 -16.05 9.54
C ALA A 44 -13.76 -15.30 10.18
N VAL A 45 -12.73 -15.00 9.39
CA VAL A 45 -11.51 -14.32 9.82
C VAL A 45 -11.45 -12.90 9.23
N SER A 46 -10.88 -11.95 9.99
CA SER A 46 -10.63 -10.60 9.48
C SER A 46 -9.13 -10.32 9.39
N GLY A 47 -8.64 -10.01 8.21
CA GLY A 47 -7.33 -9.40 8.03
C GLY A 47 -7.43 -7.87 8.10
N ILE A 48 -6.81 -7.26 9.10
CA ILE A 48 -6.64 -5.81 9.20
C ILE A 48 -5.36 -5.45 8.44
N LEU A 49 -5.52 -5.29 7.12
CA LEU A 49 -4.39 -5.18 6.21
C LEU A 49 -3.89 -3.73 6.14
N PHE A 50 -2.60 -3.52 6.39
CA PHE A 50 -1.92 -2.27 6.10
C PHE A 50 -1.68 -2.11 4.60
N ASN A 51 -1.05 -1.02 4.17
CA ASN A 51 -0.91 -0.78 2.74
C ASN A 51 -0.09 -1.90 2.08
N HIS A 52 -0.67 -2.53 1.09
CA HIS A 52 -0.03 -3.62 0.34
C HIS A 52 -0.02 -3.30 -1.14
N GLU A 53 1.16 -3.38 -1.72
CA GLU A 53 1.49 -2.87 -3.03
C GLU A 53 2.04 -3.96 -3.93
N SER A 54 1.93 -3.74 -5.22
CA SER A 54 2.53 -4.62 -6.24
C SER A 54 2.55 -3.92 -7.59
N PRO A 55 3.20 -4.51 -8.63
CA PRO A 55 3.08 -4.04 -10.02
C PRO A 55 1.64 -3.97 -10.55
N ARG A 56 0.68 -4.59 -9.87
CA ARG A 56 -0.75 -4.58 -10.22
C ARG A 56 -1.56 -3.48 -9.49
N ARG A 57 -0.91 -2.64 -8.69
CA ARG A 57 -1.57 -1.53 -8.00
C ARG A 57 -2.17 -0.53 -8.99
N GLY A 58 -3.33 0.07 -8.66
CA GLY A 58 -3.94 1.11 -9.49
C GLY A 58 -3.05 2.37 -9.59
N LEU A 59 -3.07 3.02 -10.74
CA LEU A 59 -2.24 4.20 -11.04
C LEU A 59 -2.61 5.44 -10.20
N GLU A 60 -3.79 5.46 -9.59
CA GLU A 60 -4.27 6.51 -8.70
C GLU A 60 -3.58 6.51 -7.32
N PHE A 61 -2.93 5.41 -6.96
CA PHE A 61 -2.22 5.29 -5.69
C PHE A 61 -0.78 5.82 -5.78
N VAL A 62 -0.32 6.48 -4.71
CA VAL A 62 0.97 7.19 -4.70
C VAL A 62 2.15 6.31 -5.09
N THR A 63 2.18 5.05 -4.63
CA THR A 63 3.25 4.11 -4.95
C THR A 63 3.32 3.85 -6.44
N ARG A 64 2.20 3.50 -7.06
CA ARG A 64 2.15 3.25 -8.50
C ARG A 64 2.31 4.53 -9.33
N LYS A 65 1.76 5.66 -8.85
CA LYS A 65 1.97 6.96 -9.49
C LYS A 65 3.45 7.31 -9.57
N VAL A 66 4.23 7.00 -8.54
CA VAL A 66 5.68 7.25 -8.52
C VAL A 66 6.39 6.31 -9.48
N THR A 67 6.14 5.00 -9.43
CA THR A 67 6.86 4.03 -10.26
C THR A 67 6.53 4.15 -11.75
N ASP A 68 5.27 4.38 -12.10
CA ASP A 68 4.84 4.70 -13.47
C ASP A 68 5.45 6.02 -13.96
N GLY A 69 5.45 7.07 -13.12
CA GLY A 69 6.06 8.36 -13.45
C GLY A 69 7.56 8.23 -13.72
N VAL A 70 8.28 7.49 -12.89
CA VAL A 70 9.71 7.18 -13.09
C VAL A 70 9.94 6.48 -14.43
N ALA A 71 9.12 5.46 -14.73
CA ALA A 71 9.23 4.72 -15.98
C ALA A 71 8.98 5.62 -17.21
N ARG A 72 7.96 6.48 -17.17
CA ARG A 72 7.66 7.42 -18.24
C ARG A 72 8.78 8.45 -18.46
N ILE A 73 9.30 9.04 -17.38
CA ILE A 73 10.43 9.96 -17.42
C ILE A 73 11.66 9.28 -18.03
N LYS A 74 11.96 8.04 -17.62
CA LYS A 74 13.08 7.26 -18.15
C LYS A 74 12.99 7.01 -19.66
N HIS A 75 11.76 6.87 -20.16
CA HIS A 75 11.47 6.69 -21.60
C HIS A 75 11.21 8.02 -22.36
N GLY A 76 11.60 9.16 -21.79
CA GLY A 76 11.53 10.47 -22.46
C GLY A 76 10.11 11.05 -22.60
N GLN A 77 9.15 10.55 -21.82
CA GLN A 77 7.80 11.16 -21.72
C GLN A 77 7.79 12.33 -20.73
N PRO A 78 6.64 12.99 -20.43
CA PRO A 78 6.59 14.18 -19.61
C PRO A 78 7.46 14.11 -18.35
N ASP A 79 8.29 15.09 -18.16
CA ASP A 79 9.43 15.10 -17.25
C ASP A 79 9.10 15.56 -15.81
N THR A 80 7.82 15.75 -15.50
CA THR A 80 7.38 16.26 -14.20
C THR A 80 6.35 15.35 -13.53
N LEU A 81 6.68 14.92 -12.31
CA LEU A 81 5.79 14.17 -11.42
C LEU A 81 5.30 15.11 -10.30
N SER A 82 4.01 15.43 -10.30
CA SER A 82 3.40 16.25 -9.24
C SER A 82 2.92 15.38 -8.09
N LEU A 83 3.41 15.66 -6.87
CA LEU A 83 3.08 14.95 -5.64
C LEU A 83 2.60 15.93 -4.56
N GLY A 84 1.91 15.40 -3.54
CA GLY A 84 1.51 16.15 -2.36
C GLY A 84 2.59 16.13 -1.26
N ASN A 85 2.19 15.72 -0.06
CA ASN A 85 3.08 15.67 1.11
C ASN A 85 4.10 14.51 0.99
N LEU A 86 5.38 14.84 0.86
CA LEU A 86 6.47 13.87 0.79
C LEU A 86 6.82 13.27 2.17
N ASP A 87 6.43 13.92 3.25
CA ASP A 87 6.77 13.50 4.61
C ASP A 87 5.69 12.58 5.21
N ALA A 88 4.58 12.37 4.51
CA ALA A 88 3.57 11.39 4.88
C ALA A 88 4.17 9.98 4.95
N GLN A 89 3.90 9.27 6.04
CA GLN A 89 4.49 7.96 6.33
C GLN A 89 3.44 6.85 6.27
N ARG A 90 3.83 5.70 5.74
CA ARG A 90 2.98 4.50 5.64
C ARG A 90 3.80 3.24 5.84
N ASP A 91 3.14 2.21 6.35
CA ASP A 91 3.62 0.84 6.33
C ASP A 91 3.22 0.23 4.97
N TRP A 92 4.18 0.00 4.09
CA TRP A 92 3.98 -0.58 2.77
C TRP A 92 4.62 -1.95 2.67
N GLY A 93 3.81 -2.97 2.39
CA GLY A 93 4.28 -4.34 2.16
C GLY A 93 3.95 -4.86 0.76
N PHE A 94 4.49 -6.01 0.42
CA PHE A 94 4.20 -6.69 -0.85
C PHE A 94 2.87 -7.44 -0.80
N ALA A 95 1.99 -7.20 -1.77
CA ALA A 95 0.66 -7.80 -1.80
C ALA A 95 0.68 -9.34 -1.82
N GLY A 96 1.71 -9.95 -2.41
CA GLY A 96 1.89 -11.41 -2.41
C GLY A 96 2.04 -11.99 -1.00
N ASP A 97 2.81 -11.32 -0.13
CA ASP A 97 2.98 -11.73 1.27
C ASP A 97 1.65 -11.64 2.03
N TYR A 98 0.85 -10.60 1.74
CA TYR A 98 -0.47 -10.41 2.37
C TYR A 98 -1.48 -11.48 1.93
N VAL A 99 -1.44 -11.90 0.66
CA VAL A 99 -2.28 -13.01 0.16
C VAL A 99 -1.89 -14.33 0.85
N GLU A 100 -0.60 -14.57 1.07
CA GLU A 100 -0.15 -15.72 1.86
C GLU A 100 -0.72 -15.67 3.29
N ALA A 101 -0.69 -14.50 3.95
CA ALA A 101 -1.30 -14.34 5.27
C ALA A 101 -2.81 -14.66 5.24
N MET A 102 -3.54 -14.19 4.22
CA MET A 102 -4.97 -14.48 4.06
C MET A 102 -5.24 -15.99 3.99
N TRP A 103 -4.40 -16.73 3.26
CA TRP A 103 -4.51 -18.18 3.18
C TRP A 103 -4.21 -18.84 4.53
N LEU A 104 -3.12 -18.42 5.21
CA LEU A 104 -2.72 -18.95 6.52
C LEU A 104 -3.77 -18.72 7.61
N MET A 105 -4.45 -17.56 7.60
CA MET A 105 -5.56 -17.29 8.54
C MET A 105 -6.68 -18.32 8.43
N LEU A 106 -6.95 -18.84 7.22
CA LEU A 106 -7.98 -19.83 6.97
C LEU A 106 -7.53 -21.27 7.31
N GLN A 107 -6.26 -21.49 7.62
CA GLN A 107 -5.72 -22.80 8.01
C GLN A 107 -5.67 -22.99 9.54
N GLN A 108 -6.12 -21.99 10.31
CA GLN A 108 -6.09 -22.05 11.77
C GLN A 108 -7.28 -22.85 12.32
N ASP A 109 -7.12 -23.42 13.52
CA ASP A 109 -8.19 -24.16 14.19
C ASP A 109 -9.36 -23.28 14.67
N ARG A 110 -9.09 -21.97 14.84
CA ARG A 110 -10.07 -20.98 15.31
C ARG A 110 -10.03 -19.73 14.44
N ALA A 111 -11.22 -19.23 14.12
CA ALA A 111 -11.36 -17.96 13.45
C ALA A 111 -10.98 -16.80 14.38
N ASP A 112 -10.20 -15.86 13.89
CA ASP A 112 -9.74 -14.70 14.66
C ASP A 112 -9.44 -13.51 13.72
N ASP A 113 -9.06 -12.37 14.29
CA ASP A 113 -8.66 -11.17 13.58
C ASP A 113 -7.14 -10.99 13.66
N TYR A 114 -6.53 -10.53 12.57
CA TYR A 114 -5.07 -10.40 12.48
C TYR A 114 -4.66 -9.08 11.82
N VAL A 115 -3.77 -8.33 12.47
CA VAL A 115 -3.07 -7.22 11.83
C VAL A 115 -1.98 -7.80 10.94
N ILE A 116 -2.08 -7.47 9.64
CA ILE A 116 -1.06 -7.83 8.63
C ILE A 116 -0.38 -6.56 8.17
N SER A 117 0.90 -6.44 8.49
CA SER A 117 1.73 -5.27 8.27
C SER A 117 3.20 -5.66 8.17
N THR A 118 4.05 -4.76 7.69
CA THR A 118 5.50 -4.99 7.75
C THR A 118 6.08 -4.66 9.12
N GLY A 119 5.41 -3.79 9.88
CA GLY A 119 5.92 -3.24 11.13
C GLY A 119 6.96 -2.13 10.92
N THR A 120 7.14 -1.66 9.69
CA THR A 120 8.10 -0.61 9.34
C THR A 120 7.40 0.49 8.54
N ILE A 121 7.69 1.74 8.85
CA ILE A 121 7.13 2.88 8.12
C ILE A 121 8.18 3.53 7.24
N HIS A 122 7.74 3.99 6.08
CA HIS A 122 8.53 4.74 5.12
C HIS A 122 7.78 5.98 4.67
N SER A 123 8.52 7.05 4.39
CA SER A 123 7.96 8.29 3.85
C SER A 123 7.74 8.19 2.33
N VAL A 124 6.85 9.04 1.81
CA VAL A 124 6.73 9.22 0.34
C VAL A 124 8.05 9.72 -0.26
N ARG A 125 8.83 10.47 0.51
CA ARG A 125 10.18 10.90 0.11
C ARG A 125 11.11 9.72 -0.13
N GLU A 126 11.20 8.78 0.81
CA GLU A 126 12.01 7.55 0.66
C GLU A 126 11.56 6.72 -0.53
N LEU A 127 10.24 6.62 -0.75
CA LEU A 127 9.68 5.96 -1.94
C LEU A 127 10.19 6.60 -3.23
N VAL A 128 10.11 7.94 -3.32
CA VAL A 128 10.58 8.70 -4.49
C VAL A 128 12.08 8.53 -4.69
N GLU A 129 12.87 8.72 -3.64
CA GLU A 129 14.33 8.59 -3.69
C GLU A 129 14.76 7.21 -4.15
N THR A 130 14.16 6.17 -3.59
CA THR A 130 14.45 4.77 -3.94
C THR A 130 14.06 4.47 -5.39
N ALA A 131 12.88 4.89 -5.83
CA ALA A 131 12.39 4.63 -7.18
C ALA A 131 13.23 5.33 -8.25
N PHE A 132 13.54 6.62 -8.07
CA PHE A 132 14.35 7.40 -9.00
C PHE A 132 15.80 6.92 -9.04
N ALA A 133 16.40 6.62 -7.88
CA ALA A 133 17.75 6.08 -7.81
C ALA A 133 17.87 4.74 -8.54
N HIS A 134 16.88 3.85 -8.40
CA HIS A 134 16.86 2.56 -9.11
C HIS A 134 16.84 2.73 -10.63
N ALA A 135 16.13 3.74 -11.15
CA ALA A 135 16.11 4.07 -12.58
C ALA A 135 17.32 4.90 -13.04
N GLY A 136 18.24 5.29 -12.14
CA GLY A 136 19.37 6.15 -12.47
C GLY A 136 18.97 7.59 -12.79
N LEU A 137 17.95 8.14 -12.12
CA LEU A 137 17.42 9.48 -12.30
C LEU A 137 17.58 10.32 -11.03
N ASP A 138 17.72 11.65 -11.20
CA ASP A 138 17.72 12.59 -10.08
C ASP A 138 16.30 13.12 -9.86
N TRP A 139 15.65 12.66 -8.79
CA TRP A 139 14.26 12.99 -8.47
C TRP A 139 14.02 14.50 -8.31
N LYS A 140 15.02 15.27 -7.84
CA LYS A 140 14.90 16.73 -7.62
C LYS A 140 14.65 17.51 -8.91
N LYS A 141 15.03 16.94 -10.06
CA LYS A 141 14.79 17.54 -11.38
C LYS A 141 13.38 17.31 -11.90
N HIS A 142 12.70 16.28 -11.38
CA HIS A 142 11.45 15.77 -11.96
C HIS A 142 10.24 15.85 -11.02
N VAL A 143 10.45 15.97 -9.70
CA VAL A 143 9.34 16.00 -8.73
C VAL A 143 9.00 17.44 -8.36
N LYS A 144 7.70 17.77 -8.44
CA LYS A 144 7.14 19.06 -7.98
C LYS A 144 6.08 18.80 -6.93
N LEU A 145 6.07 19.65 -5.89
CA LEU A 145 5.00 19.62 -4.88
C LEU A 145 3.81 20.42 -5.41
N ASP A 146 2.63 19.82 -5.35
CA ASP A 146 1.38 20.47 -5.73
C ASP A 146 0.39 20.37 -4.55
N PRO A 147 -0.02 21.53 -3.97
CA PRO A 147 -0.96 21.61 -2.87
C PRO A 147 -2.30 20.88 -3.11
N LYS A 148 -2.71 20.73 -4.37
CA LYS A 148 -3.95 20.01 -4.75
C LYS A 148 -3.93 18.54 -4.34
N PHE A 149 -2.75 17.95 -4.15
CA PHE A 149 -2.60 16.57 -3.71
C PHE A 149 -2.43 16.42 -2.19
N ILE A 150 -2.48 17.52 -1.42
CA ILE A 150 -2.47 17.47 0.04
C ILE A 150 -3.89 17.15 0.52
N ARG A 151 -4.00 16.09 1.31
CA ARG A 151 -5.31 15.66 1.86
C ARG A 151 -5.69 16.53 3.05
N PRO A 152 -6.94 17.04 3.14
CA PRO A 152 -7.38 17.87 4.27
C PRO A 152 -7.33 17.15 5.64
N ALA A 153 -7.45 15.82 5.65
CA ALA A 153 -7.39 14.98 6.84
C ALA A 153 -6.27 13.95 6.66
N GLU A 154 -5.02 14.40 6.76
CA GLU A 154 -3.87 13.50 6.73
C GLU A 154 -3.88 12.58 7.95
N VAL A 155 -3.52 11.33 7.74
CA VAL A 155 -3.31 10.37 8.82
C VAL A 155 -1.82 10.35 9.10
N GLU A 156 -1.43 10.74 10.32
CA GLU A 156 -0.04 11.02 10.67
C GLU A 156 0.85 9.78 10.61
N GLN A 157 0.49 8.72 11.32
CA GLN A 157 1.29 7.49 11.33
C GLN A 157 0.39 6.25 11.36
N LEU A 158 0.59 5.37 10.39
CA LEU A 158 -0.03 4.05 10.36
C LEU A 158 1.09 3.01 10.33
N ILE A 159 1.32 2.37 11.49
CA ILE A 159 2.26 1.27 11.65
C ILE A 159 1.57 0.14 12.39
N GLY A 160 1.51 -1.05 11.78
CA GLY A 160 0.86 -2.19 12.37
C GLY A 160 1.80 -3.02 13.25
N ASP A 161 1.29 -3.53 14.36
CA ASP A 161 1.93 -4.58 15.12
C ASP A 161 1.50 -5.96 14.59
N ASN A 162 2.37 -6.62 13.86
CA ASN A 162 2.14 -7.92 13.27
C ASN A 162 2.54 -9.10 14.20
N THR A 163 2.78 -8.83 15.49
CA THR A 163 3.24 -9.84 16.45
C THR A 163 2.31 -11.04 16.54
N LYS A 164 0.99 -10.82 16.52
CA LYS A 164 0.00 -11.89 16.54
C LYS A 164 0.09 -12.76 15.28
N ALA A 165 0.15 -12.14 14.10
CA ALA A 165 0.28 -12.85 12.83
C ALA A 165 1.57 -13.68 12.78
N ARG A 166 2.70 -13.12 13.21
CA ARG A 166 3.98 -13.84 13.29
C ARG A 166 3.88 -15.08 14.19
N LYS A 167 3.29 -14.93 15.38
CA LYS A 167 3.19 -16.03 16.36
C LYS A 167 2.17 -17.10 15.97
N ALA A 168 0.97 -16.70 15.57
CA ALA A 168 -0.12 -17.61 15.30
C ALA A 168 -0.05 -18.24 13.90
N LEU A 169 0.36 -17.47 12.90
CA LEU A 169 0.39 -17.92 11.51
C LEU A 169 1.78 -18.35 11.04
N ALA A 170 2.82 -18.16 11.85
CA ALA A 170 4.22 -18.30 11.44
C ALA A 170 4.51 -17.48 10.16
N TRP A 171 3.83 -16.34 10.00
CA TRP A 171 3.92 -15.46 8.84
C TRP A 171 4.85 -14.28 9.11
N GLU A 172 5.64 -13.92 8.11
CA GLU A 172 6.40 -12.68 8.08
C GLU A 172 6.50 -12.15 6.66
N PRO A 173 6.64 -10.82 6.48
CA PRO A 173 6.86 -10.25 5.16
C PRO A 173 8.21 -10.70 4.61
N LYS A 174 8.23 -11.17 3.35
CA LYS A 174 9.43 -11.70 2.67
C LYS A 174 10.11 -10.63 1.81
N VAL A 175 9.33 -9.66 1.34
CA VAL A 175 9.83 -8.58 0.48
C VAL A 175 9.93 -7.31 1.31
N ASP A 176 11.14 -6.76 1.41
CA ASP A 176 11.38 -5.48 2.06
C ASP A 176 10.93 -4.29 1.20
N PHE A 177 10.90 -3.11 1.79
CA PHE A 177 10.48 -1.88 1.12
C PHE A 177 11.29 -1.59 -0.15
N THR A 178 12.61 -1.73 -0.09
CA THR A 178 13.49 -1.46 -1.23
C THR A 178 13.25 -2.45 -2.36
N GLY A 179 13.10 -3.73 -2.05
CA GLY A 179 12.77 -4.78 -3.01
C GLY A 179 11.41 -4.57 -3.66
N LEU A 180 10.41 -4.17 -2.88
CA LEU A 180 9.07 -3.83 -3.37
C LEU A 180 9.12 -2.67 -4.38
N VAL A 181 9.79 -1.56 -4.01
CA VAL A 181 9.90 -0.38 -4.89
C VAL A 181 10.61 -0.74 -6.19
N LYS A 182 11.73 -1.44 -6.13
CA LYS A 182 12.47 -1.90 -7.31
C LYS A 182 11.62 -2.78 -8.21
N MET A 183 10.95 -3.78 -7.64
CA MET A 183 10.03 -4.67 -8.37
C MET A 183 8.96 -3.90 -9.14
N MET A 184 8.36 -2.88 -8.50
CA MET A 184 7.33 -2.05 -9.13
C MET A 184 7.91 -1.16 -10.23
N VAL A 185 9.10 -0.57 -10.03
CA VAL A 185 9.78 0.25 -11.05
C VAL A 185 10.14 -0.61 -12.26
N ASP A 186 10.74 -1.78 -12.06
CA ASP A 186 11.14 -2.68 -13.14
C ASP A 186 9.92 -3.11 -13.99
N ALA A 187 8.81 -3.44 -13.33
CA ALA A 187 7.58 -3.79 -14.01
C ALA A 187 7.00 -2.62 -14.82
N ASP A 188 7.06 -1.40 -14.31
CA ASP A 188 6.58 -0.22 -15.03
C ASP A 188 7.53 0.18 -16.16
N LEU A 189 8.84 0.05 -15.99
CA LEU A 189 9.82 0.24 -17.07
C LEU A 189 9.54 -0.73 -18.24
N ALA A 190 9.34 -2.00 -17.96
CA ALA A 190 9.00 -2.99 -18.97
C ALA A 190 7.65 -2.69 -19.67
N ARG A 191 6.64 -2.30 -18.89
CA ARG A 191 5.31 -1.96 -19.41
C ARG A 191 5.36 -0.73 -20.33
N VAL A 192 6.02 0.34 -19.90
CA VAL A 192 6.10 1.59 -20.68
C VAL A 192 6.95 1.39 -21.93
N ALA A 193 8.01 0.58 -21.87
CA ALA A 193 8.80 0.22 -23.06
C ALA A 193 7.98 -0.53 -24.12
N ALA A 194 6.98 -1.30 -23.70
CA ALA A 194 6.09 -2.05 -24.59
C ALA A 194 4.92 -1.21 -25.12
N GLU A 195 4.68 0.00 -24.61
CA GLU A 195 3.63 0.90 -25.10
C GLU A 195 3.97 1.39 -26.53
N PRO A 196 3.01 1.43 -27.47
CA PRO A 196 3.25 2.03 -28.79
C PRO A 196 3.68 3.48 -28.63
N GLY A 197 4.73 3.88 -29.33
CA GLY A 197 5.23 5.26 -29.34
C GLY A 197 4.14 6.27 -29.72
N PRO A 198 4.33 7.57 -29.39
CA PRO A 198 3.29 8.61 -29.58
C PRO A 198 2.76 8.78 -30.99
N GLY A 199 3.31 8.11 -31.99
CA GLY A 199 2.84 8.10 -33.39
C GLY A 199 2.18 6.80 -33.84
N GLN A 200 2.09 5.78 -33.02
CA GLN A 200 1.62 4.43 -33.38
C GLN A 200 0.28 4.02 -32.73
N ARG A 201 -0.41 4.94 -32.05
CA ARG A 201 -1.75 4.63 -31.52
C ARG A 201 -2.72 4.47 -32.69
N PRO A 202 -3.43 3.32 -32.83
CA PRO A 202 -4.52 3.21 -33.79
C PRO A 202 -5.54 4.31 -33.47
N ALA A 203 -5.98 5.04 -34.51
CA ALA A 203 -7.08 5.99 -34.38
C ALA A 203 -8.27 5.21 -33.76
N THR A 204 -8.69 5.61 -32.58
CA THR A 204 -9.91 5.11 -31.95
C THR A 204 -11.07 5.44 -32.86
N LEU A 205 -11.72 4.39 -33.42
CA LEU A 205 -12.99 4.48 -34.13
C LEU A 205 -14.09 4.95 -33.19
#